data_41bac281186153563310c8c61b56be0a
#
_entry.id   41bac281186153563310c8c61b56be0a
#
_cell.length_a   1.000
_cell.length_b   1.000
_cell.length_c   1.000
_cell.angle_alpha   90.00
_cell.angle_beta   90.00
_cell.angle_gamma   90.00
#
_symmetry.space_group_name_H-M   'P 1'
#
loop_
_entity.id
_entity.type
_entity.pdbx_description
1 polymer ?
#
loop_
_entity_poly.entity_id
_entity_poly.type
_entity_poly.pdbx_seq_one_letter_code
_entity_poly.pdbx_strand_id
1 'polypeptide(L)'
;IADKTVLKMMREMGIRCGIRRETAYHRYNSYRGVVGRTFENVIARDFDAGAPWRKLGTDVTEFKVAGGKAYWAPTLDFCTKEIVASDISTTPDMSQQARMLDELLSKIPEGAAPTMHSDRGWQYQHASYTSRLEAAGIVQSMSRKANCIDNAATEQLFGHVKDEFYRGREWK
;
A
#
# COMPACT_ATOMS: atom_id res chain seq x y z
N ILE A 1 -11.12 28.24 7.86
CA ILE A 1 -10.15 29.08 7.11
C ILE A 1 -9.80 28.32 5.83
N ALA A 2 -9.83 29.00 4.68
CA ALA A 2 -9.52 28.35 3.40
C ALA A 2 -8.01 28.03 3.29
N ASP A 3 -7.66 26.88 2.70
CA ASP A 3 -6.28 26.40 2.53
C ASP A 3 -5.35 27.46 1.88
N LYS A 4 -5.89 28.22 0.91
CA LYS A 4 -5.15 29.32 0.26
C LYS A 4 -4.75 30.42 1.24
N THR A 5 -5.58 30.70 2.25
CA THR A 5 -5.30 31.73 3.28
C THR A 5 -4.19 31.22 4.20
N VAL A 6 -4.25 29.95 4.63
CA VAL A 6 -3.19 29.33 5.45
C VAL A 6 -1.86 29.35 4.71
N LEU A 7 -1.84 28.96 3.45
CA LEU A 7 -0.63 28.96 2.62
C LEU A 7 -0.03 30.37 2.46
N LYS A 8 -0.89 31.40 2.31
CA LYS A 8 -0.45 32.79 2.25
C LYS A 8 0.21 33.22 3.55
N MET A 9 -0.43 32.97 4.70
CA MET A 9 0.11 33.28 6.01
C MET A 9 1.45 32.55 6.28
N MET A 10 1.55 31.28 5.95
CA MET A 10 2.80 30.52 6.08
C MET A 10 3.93 31.14 5.25
N ARG A 11 3.64 31.58 4.03
CA ARG A 11 4.64 32.24 3.16
C ARG A 11 5.09 33.57 3.73
N GLU A 12 4.16 34.40 4.24
CA GLU A 12 4.45 35.67 4.89
C GLU A 12 5.31 35.51 6.15
N MET A 13 5.09 34.44 6.90
CA MET A 13 5.84 34.08 8.10
C MET A 13 7.15 33.30 7.82
N GLY A 14 7.49 33.04 6.55
CA GLY A 14 8.68 32.29 6.16
C GLY A 14 8.62 30.79 6.53
N ILE A 15 7.45 30.28 6.95
CA ILE A 15 7.26 28.88 7.33
C ILE A 15 7.15 28.03 6.07
N ARG A 16 8.01 27.02 5.97
CA ARG A 16 7.99 26.02 4.89
C ARG A 16 7.97 24.60 5.47
N CYS A 17 7.17 23.72 4.87
CA CYS A 17 7.23 22.30 5.19
C CYS A 17 8.58 21.72 4.70
N GLY A 18 9.43 21.26 5.62
CA GLY A 18 10.73 20.65 5.27
C GLY A 18 10.62 19.23 4.74
N ILE A 19 9.50 18.57 5.00
CA ILE A 19 9.28 17.13 4.73
C ILE A 19 8.87 16.90 3.27
N ARG A 20 8.00 17.74 2.70
CA ARG A 20 7.54 17.60 1.30
C ARG A 20 8.16 18.67 0.41
N ARG A 21 9.21 18.30 -0.32
CA ARG A 21 9.64 19.05 -1.51
C ARG A 21 8.80 18.59 -2.70
N GLU A 22 8.48 19.52 -3.61
CA GLU A 22 7.83 19.18 -4.88
C GLU A 22 8.65 18.10 -5.59
N THR A 23 8.14 16.88 -5.63
CA THR A 23 8.67 15.83 -6.49
C THR A 23 8.03 15.98 -7.86
N ALA A 24 8.84 15.97 -8.92
CA ALA A 24 8.35 15.94 -10.28
C ALA A 24 7.33 14.80 -10.42
N TYR A 25 6.14 15.13 -10.93
CA TYR A 25 5.07 14.18 -11.17
C TYR A 25 5.55 13.08 -12.11
N HIS A 26 5.80 11.88 -11.59
CA HIS A 26 6.05 10.70 -12.43
C HIS A 26 4.71 10.10 -12.84
N ARG A 27 4.46 10.11 -14.15
CA ARG A 27 3.26 9.54 -14.73
C ARG A 27 3.16 8.06 -14.34
N TYR A 28 2.11 7.70 -13.62
CA TYR A 28 1.81 6.31 -13.25
C TYR A 28 1.68 5.46 -14.53
N ASN A 29 2.49 4.43 -14.64
CA ASN A 29 2.49 3.51 -15.77
C ASN A 29 1.96 2.17 -15.28
N SER A 30 0.68 1.90 -15.51
CA SER A 30 0.07 0.63 -15.15
C SER A 30 0.69 -0.51 -15.95
N TYR A 31 0.93 -1.64 -15.27
CA TYR A 31 1.47 -2.86 -15.85
C TYR A 31 0.71 -3.27 -17.12
N ARG A 32 1.44 -3.55 -18.22
CA ARG A 32 0.91 -3.92 -19.55
C ARG A 32 1.01 -5.43 -19.83
N GLY A 33 1.26 -6.27 -18.83
CA GLY A 33 1.39 -7.73 -18.97
C GLY A 33 0.06 -8.45 -19.17
N VAL A 34 0.12 -9.78 -19.22
CA VAL A 34 -1.05 -10.66 -19.28
C VAL A 34 -1.93 -10.40 -18.05
N VAL A 35 -3.17 -10.00 -18.29
CA VAL A 35 -4.13 -9.70 -17.22
C VAL A 35 -4.62 -11.04 -16.66
N GLY A 36 -4.32 -11.30 -15.38
CA GLY A 36 -4.90 -12.41 -14.63
C GLY A 36 -6.35 -12.11 -14.19
N ARG A 37 -6.82 -12.76 -13.14
CA ARG A 37 -8.16 -12.52 -12.58
C ARG A 37 -8.20 -11.17 -11.88
N THR A 38 -9.13 -10.28 -12.27
CA THR A 38 -9.39 -9.01 -11.59
C THR A 38 -10.64 -9.13 -10.74
N PHE A 39 -10.69 -8.33 -9.67
CA PHE A 39 -11.78 -8.29 -8.71
C PHE A 39 -12.42 -6.91 -8.67
N GLU A 40 -13.66 -6.84 -8.22
CA GLU A 40 -14.38 -5.57 -8.06
C GLU A 40 -13.78 -4.73 -6.93
N ASN A 41 -13.97 -3.41 -7.01
CA ASN A 41 -13.61 -2.50 -5.92
C ASN A 41 -14.70 -2.52 -4.83
N VAL A 42 -14.61 -3.51 -3.94
CA VAL A 42 -15.59 -3.69 -2.83
C VAL A 42 -15.44 -2.57 -1.80
N ILE A 43 -14.21 -2.07 -1.55
CA ILE A 43 -13.96 -1.00 -0.57
C ILE A 43 -14.54 0.35 -1.02
N ALA A 44 -14.51 0.63 -2.35
CA ALA A 44 -15.13 1.83 -2.94
C ALA A 44 -14.72 3.15 -2.24
N ARG A 45 -13.47 3.25 -1.78
CA ARG A 45 -12.89 4.37 -1.00
C ARG A 45 -13.41 4.52 0.43
N ASP A 46 -14.23 3.61 0.90
CA ASP A 46 -14.59 3.54 2.31
C ASP A 46 -13.48 2.83 3.08
N PHE A 47 -12.48 3.62 3.53
CA PHE A 47 -11.35 3.15 4.32
C PHE A 47 -11.65 3.07 5.82
N ASP A 48 -12.85 3.44 6.24
CA ASP A 48 -13.30 3.21 7.62
C ASP A 48 -13.66 1.74 7.78
N ALA A 49 -12.91 1.05 8.59
CA ALA A 49 -13.12 -0.38 8.83
C ALA A 49 -14.06 -0.67 10.01
N GLY A 50 -14.29 0.30 10.88
CA GLY A 50 -15.13 0.18 12.07
C GLY A 50 -14.62 -0.80 13.14
N ALA A 51 -13.78 -1.79 12.77
CA ALA A 51 -13.14 -2.73 13.67
C ALA A 51 -11.87 -3.32 13.04
N PRO A 52 -10.89 -3.80 13.87
CA PRO A 52 -9.70 -4.50 13.39
C PRO A 52 -10.06 -5.74 12.55
N TRP A 53 -9.17 -6.09 11.63
CA TRP A 53 -9.29 -7.27 10.77
C TRP A 53 -10.52 -7.32 9.87
N ARG A 54 -11.12 -6.18 9.57
CA ARG A 54 -12.25 -6.09 8.61
C ARG A 54 -11.81 -5.64 7.23
N LYS A 55 -10.97 -4.62 7.15
CA LYS A 55 -10.44 -4.10 5.88
C LYS A 55 -8.94 -3.97 5.98
N LEU A 56 -8.25 -4.66 5.12
CA LEU A 56 -6.79 -4.66 5.00
C LEU A 56 -6.39 -4.08 3.65
N GLY A 57 -5.25 -3.41 3.59
CA GLY A 57 -4.68 -2.90 2.35
C GLY A 57 -3.26 -3.38 2.15
N THR A 58 -2.89 -3.74 0.94
CA THR A 58 -1.53 -4.13 0.58
C THR A 58 -1.09 -3.48 -0.72
N ASP A 59 0.20 -3.23 -0.82
CA ASP A 59 0.87 -2.76 -2.03
C ASP A 59 2.38 -3.00 -1.89
N VAL A 60 3.15 -2.80 -2.96
CA VAL A 60 4.61 -2.94 -2.93
C VAL A 60 5.27 -1.60 -3.21
N THR A 61 6.19 -1.20 -2.36
CA THR A 61 6.98 0.01 -2.57
C THR A 61 8.48 -0.29 -2.69
N GLU A 62 9.16 0.48 -3.54
CA GLU A 62 10.60 0.37 -3.77
C GLU A 62 11.36 1.39 -2.93
N PHE A 63 12.50 0.94 -2.38
CA PHE A 63 13.52 1.76 -1.75
C PHE A 63 14.87 1.54 -2.46
N LYS A 64 15.59 2.61 -2.72
CA LYS A 64 16.97 2.54 -3.18
C LYS A 64 17.89 2.42 -1.97
N VAL A 65 18.69 1.38 -1.91
CA VAL A 65 19.63 1.11 -0.83
C VAL A 65 21.04 0.93 -1.38
N ALA A 66 22.06 0.96 -0.52
CA ALA A 66 23.40 0.67 -0.96
C ALA A 66 23.47 -0.71 -1.64
N GLY A 67 24.01 -0.72 -2.85
CA GLY A 67 24.12 -1.95 -3.64
C GLY A 67 22.88 -2.37 -4.44
N GLY A 68 21.76 -1.59 -4.41
CA GLY A 68 20.61 -1.97 -5.23
C GLY A 68 19.27 -1.40 -4.80
N LYS A 69 18.27 -2.27 -4.78
CA LYS A 69 16.89 -1.97 -4.44
C LYS A 69 16.36 -2.95 -3.40
N ALA A 70 15.51 -2.44 -2.52
CA ALA A 70 14.70 -3.25 -1.63
C ALA A 70 13.22 -2.98 -1.92
N TYR A 71 12.42 -4.02 -1.92
CA TYR A 71 10.98 -3.95 -2.13
C TYR A 71 10.29 -4.36 -0.84
N TRP A 72 9.41 -3.52 -0.34
CA TRP A 72 8.64 -3.77 0.86
C TRP A 72 7.17 -3.96 0.52
N ALA A 73 6.62 -5.10 0.96
CA ALA A 73 5.24 -5.51 0.75
C ALA A 73 4.50 -5.59 2.09
N PRO A 74 3.99 -4.49 2.65
CA PRO A 74 3.21 -4.50 3.88
C PRO A 74 1.75 -4.83 3.64
N THR A 75 1.10 -5.34 4.69
CA THR A 75 -0.35 -5.37 4.83
C THR A 75 -0.75 -4.49 6.01
N LEU A 76 -1.53 -3.45 5.73
CA LEU A 76 -2.03 -2.45 6.66
C LEU A 76 -3.45 -2.79 7.09
N ASP A 77 -3.72 -2.81 8.39
CA ASP A 77 -5.10 -2.80 8.91
C ASP A 77 -5.65 -1.37 8.85
N PHE A 78 -6.77 -1.17 8.15
CA PHE A 78 -7.35 0.16 7.97
C PHE A 78 -8.00 0.72 9.25
N CYS A 79 -8.31 -0.11 10.24
CA CYS A 79 -8.84 0.32 11.52
C CYS A 79 -7.72 0.79 12.46
N THR A 80 -6.79 -0.10 12.79
CA THR A 80 -5.73 0.17 13.77
C THR A 80 -4.57 0.97 13.22
N LYS A 81 -4.41 1.03 11.89
CA LYS A 81 -3.25 1.57 11.17
C LYS A 81 -1.95 0.80 11.44
N GLU A 82 -2.05 -0.40 11.98
CA GLU A 82 -0.93 -1.30 12.18
C GLU A 82 -0.57 -2.08 10.92
N ILE A 83 0.72 -2.36 10.77
CA ILE A 83 1.22 -3.29 9.76
C ILE A 83 1.11 -4.70 10.34
N VAL A 84 0.11 -5.44 9.91
CA VAL A 84 -0.19 -6.78 10.45
C VAL A 84 0.68 -7.87 9.85
N ALA A 85 1.20 -7.66 8.65
CA ALA A 85 2.17 -8.54 8.00
C ALA A 85 3.04 -7.73 7.05
N SER A 86 4.28 -8.18 6.79
CA SER A 86 5.12 -7.57 5.76
C SER A 86 6.26 -8.48 5.34
N ASP A 87 6.79 -8.27 4.13
CA ASP A 87 8.03 -8.89 3.68
C ASP A 87 8.92 -7.88 2.95
N ILE A 88 10.22 -8.03 3.12
CA ILE A 88 11.23 -7.23 2.40
C ILE A 88 12.05 -8.16 1.52
N SER A 89 12.17 -7.82 0.24
CA SER A 89 12.92 -8.60 -0.73
C SER A 89 13.77 -7.71 -1.65
N THR A 90 14.77 -8.27 -2.26
CA THR A 90 15.55 -7.62 -3.33
C THR A 90 14.85 -7.70 -4.69
N THR A 91 13.82 -8.52 -4.82
CA THR A 91 13.00 -8.70 -6.03
C THR A 91 11.51 -8.71 -5.68
N PRO A 92 10.65 -7.96 -6.40
CA PRO A 92 9.21 -7.94 -6.16
C PRO A 92 8.56 -9.11 -6.92
N ASP A 93 8.74 -10.33 -6.41
CA ASP A 93 8.26 -11.56 -7.04
C ASP A 93 7.16 -12.26 -6.24
N MET A 94 6.66 -13.39 -6.75
CA MET A 94 5.62 -14.17 -6.07
C MET A 94 6.10 -14.82 -4.78
N SER A 95 7.42 -15.03 -4.61
CA SER A 95 7.98 -15.56 -3.37
C SER A 95 7.85 -14.54 -2.24
N GLN A 96 8.05 -13.25 -2.55
CA GLN A 96 7.80 -12.16 -1.61
C GLN A 96 6.33 -12.14 -1.15
N GLN A 97 5.39 -12.22 -2.11
CA GLN A 97 3.97 -12.25 -1.78
C GLN A 97 3.58 -13.49 -0.97
N ALA A 98 4.21 -14.64 -1.25
CA ALA A 98 3.96 -15.88 -0.51
C ALA A 98 4.38 -15.74 0.96
N ARG A 99 5.58 -15.21 1.26
CA ARG A 99 6.06 -15.01 2.64
C ARG A 99 5.19 -14.00 3.40
N MET A 100 4.83 -12.88 2.77
CA MET A 100 3.91 -11.90 3.36
C MET A 100 2.56 -12.53 3.70
N LEU A 101 2.00 -13.35 2.79
CA LEU A 101 0.75 -14.08 3.04
C LEU A 101 0.90 -15.14 4.13
N ASP A 102 2.03 -15.85 4.21
CA ASP A 102 2.29 -16.82 5.28
C ASP A 102 2.22 -16.13 6.66
N GLU A 103 2.87 -14.98 6.79
CA GLU A 103 2.81 -14.18 8.01
C GLU A 103 1.38 -13.70 8.30
N LEU A 104 0.70 -13.13 7.30
CA LEU A 104 -0.66 -12.64 7.45
C LEU A 104 -1.61 -13.73 7.95
N LEU A 105 -1.63 -14.86 7.25
CA LEU A 105 -2.55 -15.97 7.53
C LEU A 105 -2.29 -16.59 8.92
N SER A 106 -1.04 -16.55 9.40
CA SER A 106 -0.71 -17.01 10.75
C SER A 106 -1.25 -16.11 11.87
N LYS A 107 -1.61 -14.85 11.55
CA LYS A 107 -2.03 -13.83 12.51
C LYS A 107 -3.53 -13.52 12.47
N ILE A 108 -4.21 -13.90 11.40
CA ILE A 108 -5.66 -13.65 11.27
C ILE A 108 -6.40 -14.36 12.40
N PRO A 109 -7.21 -13.64 13.21
CA PRO A 109 -8.00 -14.23 14.26
C PRO A 109 -9.00 -15.27 13.72
N GLU A 110 -9.26 -16.31 14.50
CA GLU A 110 -10.24 -17.34 14.15
C GLU A 110 -11.62 -16.70 13.90
N GLY A 111 -12.25 -17.07 12.79
CA GLY A 111 -13.55 -16.52 12.37
C GLY A 111 -13.50 -15.15 11.71
N ALA A 112 -12.34 -14.50 11.61
CA ALA A 112 -12.22 -13.25 10.87
C ALA A 112 -12.15 -13.52 9.35
N ALA A 113 -12.93 -12.76 8.57
CA ALA A 113 -12.98 -12.82 7.12
C ALA A 113 -12.76 -11.40 6.54
N PRO A 114 -11.51 -10.89 6.55
CA PRO A 114 -11.24 -9.53 6.10
C PRO A 114 -11.44 -9.36 4.60
N THR A 115 -11.64 -8.10 4.19
CA THR A 115 -11.49 -7.69 2.79
C THR A 115 -10.06 -7.21 2.57
N MET A 116 -9.31 -7.86 1.67
CA MET A 116 -7.96 -7.46 1.26
C MET A 116 -8.03 -6.58 0.01
N HIS A 117 -7.62 -5.33 0.15
CA HIS A 117 -7.59 -4.36 -0.95
C HIS A 117 -6.17 -4.18 -1.50
N SER A 118 -6.05 -4.13 -2.81
CA SER A 118 -4.80 -3.85 -3.51
C SER A 118 -5.03 -3.00 -4.77
N ASP A 119 -3.95 -2.56 -5.40
CA ASP A 119 -4.00 -2.12 -6.78
C ASP A 119 -4.19 -3.30 -7.75
N ARG A 120 -4.11 -3.03 -9.06
CA ARG A 120 -4.15 -4.08 -10.10
C ARG A 120 -2.76 -4.59 -10.48
N GLY A 121 -1.83 -4.63 -9.56
CA GLY A 121 -0.53 -5.26 -9.78
C GLY A 121 -0.67 -6.72 -10.21
N TRP A 122 0.22 -7.18 -11.09
CA TRP A 122 0.17 -8.55 -11.64
C TRP A 122 0.24 -9.61 -10.53
N GLN A 123 0.97 -9.34 -9.46
CA GLN A 123 1.14 -10.24 -8.32
C GLN A 123 -0.19 -10.55 -7.63
N TYR A 124 -1.09 -9.56 -7.53
CA TYR A 124 -2.41 -9.70 -6.90
C TYR A 124 -3.46 -10.39 -7.78
N GLN A 125 -3.16 -10.49 -9.07
CA GLN A 125 -3.99 -11.19 -10.07
C GLN A 125 -3.52 -12.63 -10.31
N HIS A 126 -2.36 -13.00 -9.75
CA HIS A 126 -1.78 -14.32 -9.94
C HIS A 126 -2.57 -15.41 -9.20
N ALA A 127 -2.75 -16.57 -9.85
CA ALA A 127 -3.59 -17.65 -9.30
C ALA A 127 -3.12 -18.14 -7.93
N SER A 128 -1.80 -18.20 -7.67
CA SER A 128 -1.29 -18.61 -6.36
C SER A 128 -1.59 -17.63 -5.24
N TYR A 129 -1.74 -16.33 -5.54
CA TYR A 129 -2.16 -15.32 -4.58
C TYR A 129 -3.66 -15.41 -4.32
N THR A 130 -4.46 -15.39 -5.39
CA THR A 130 -5.92 -15.36 -5.30
C THR A 130 -6.48 -16.64 -4.64
N SER A 131 -5.96 -17.83 -4.98
CA SER A 131 -6.41 -19.08 -4.38
C SER A 131 -6.11 -19.17 -2.88
N ARG A 132 -5.03 -18.57 -2.41
CA ARG A 132 -4.69 -18.55 -0.98
C ARG A 132 -5.64 -17.65 -0.19
N LEU A 133 -5.99 -16.48 -0.72
CA LEU A 133 -6.98 -15.59 -0.11
C LEU A 133 -8.35 -16.28 -0.05
N GLU A 134 -8.77 -16.90 -1.16
CA GLU A 134 -10.04 -17.60 -1.26
C GLU A 134 -10.12 -18.78 -0.27
N ALA A 135 -9.05 -19.59 -0.17
CA ALA A 135 -8.97 -20.69 0.79
C ALA A 135 -9.04 -20.24 2.26
N ALA A 136 -8.57 -19.02 2.55
CA ALA A 136 -8.65 -18.40 3.87
C ALA A 136 -9.95 -17.62 4.12
N GLY A 137 -10.90 -17.62 3.20
CA GLY A 137 -12.15 -16.85 3.32
C GLY A 137 -11.96 -15.33 3.21
N ILE A 138 -10.83 -14.86 2.70
CA ILE A 138 -10.53 -13.43 2.53
C ILE A 138 -11.14 -12.93 1.23
N VAL A 139 -11.95 -11.88 1.30
CA VAL A 139 -12.56 -11.24 0.13
C VAL A 139 -11.52 -10.35 -0.54
N GLN A 140 -11.23 -10.59 -1.82
CA GLN A 140 -10.32 -9.75 -2.58
C GLN A 140 -11.04 -8.55 -3.20
N SER A 141 -10.44 -7.36 -3.04
CA SER A 141 -10.91 -6.10 -3.61
C SER A 141 -9.77 -5.43 -4.36
N MET A 142 -10.04 -4.85 -5.52
CA MET A 142 -9.02 -4.17 -6.33
C MET A 142 -9.43 -2.77 -6.72
N SER A 143 -8.47 -1.84 -6.71
CA SER A 143 -8.65 -0.49 -7.24
C SER A 143 -9.15 -0.50 -8.68
N ARG A 144 -9.92 0.50 -9.08
CA ARG A 144 -10.29 0.68 -10.48
C ARG A 144 -9.07 1.01 -11.33
N LYS A 145 -9.08 0.63 -12.60
CA LYS A 145 -7.97 0.88 -13.51
C LYS A 145 -7.63 2.37 -13.57
N ALA A 146 -6.35 2.69 -13.41
CA ALA A 146 -5.81 4.07 -13.45
C ALA A 146 -6.42 5.04 -12.41
N ASN A 147 -6.87 4.53 -11.27
CA ASN A 147 -7.43 5.35 -10.19
C ASN A 147 -6.61 5.16 -8.89
N CYS A 148 -5.59 6.00 -8.72
CA CYS A 148 -4.71 5.96 -7.53
C CYS A 148 -5.45 6.27 -6.22
N ILE A 149 -6.51 7.09 -6.25
CA ILE A 149 -7.28 7.44 -5.05
C ILE A 149 -7.91 6.19 -4.39
N ASP A 150 -8.17 5.15 -5.16
CA ASP A 150 -8.76 3.93 -4.64
C ASP A 150 -7.79 3.15 -3.72
N ASN A 151 -6.47 3.42 -3.75
CA ASN A 151 -5.45 2.83 -2.86
C ASN A 151 -4.81 3.86 -1.91
N ALA A 152 -5.47 4.99 -1.69
CA ALA A 152 -4.92 6.14 -0.98
C ALA A 152 -4.43 5.84 0.44
N ALA A 153 -5.06 4.91 1.17
CA ALA A 153 -4.66 4.56 2.53
C ALA A 153 -3.26 3.90 2.57
N THR A 154 -2.98 3.00 1.65
CA THR A 154 -1.66 2.34 1.54
C THR A 154 -0.62 3.30 0.96
N GLU A 155 -0.99 4.12 -0.03
CA GLU A 155 -0.12 5.16 -0.57
C GLU A 155 0.28 6.19 0.50
N GLN A 156 -0.62 6.54 1.42
CA GLN A 156 -0.34 7.44 2.54
C GLN A 156 0.70 6.82 3.49
N LEU A 157 0.58 5.54 3.82
CA LEU A 157 1.59 4.82 4.61
C LEU A 157 2.97 4.95 3.96
N PHE A 158 3.07 4.68 2.66
CA PHE A 158 4.35 4.80 1.94
C PHE A 158 4.88 6.21 1.94
N GLY A 159 4.01 7.21 1.83
CA GLY A 159 4.38 8.61 1.94
C GLY A 159 5.04 8.90 3.29
N HIS A 160 4.42 8.51 4.39
CA HIS A 160 4.96 8.71 5.74
C HIS A 160 6.29 7.99 5.94
N VAL A 161 6.38 6.70 5.59
CA VAL A 161 7.62 5.93 5.73
C VAL A 161 8.74 6.54 4.89
N LYS A 162 8.46 6.96 3.66
CA LYS A 162 9.46 7.60 2.80
C LYS A 162 9.89 8.97 3.30
N ASP A 163 8.97 9.76 3.82
CA ASP A 163 9.26 11.14 4.26
C ASP A 163 9.94 11.15 5.64
N GLU A 164 9.50 10.32 6.58
CA GLU A 164 9.95 10.37 7.98
C GLU A 164 11.13 9.44 8.26
N PHE A 165 11.18 8.30 7.60
CA PHE A 165 12.19 7.29 7.85
C PHE A 165 13.27 7.24 6.77
N TYR A 166 12.90 7.26 5.48
CA TYR A 166 13.83 6.96 4.39
C TYR A 166 14.56 8.20 3.84
N ARG A 167 13.86 9.33 3.61
CA ARG A 167 14.45 10.53 3.03
C ARG A 167 15.44 11.19 3.97
N GLY A 168 16.55 11.66 3.41
CA GLY A 168 17.61 12.36 4.16
C GLY A 168 18.56 11.44 4.91
N ARG A 169 18.46 10.12 4.74
CA ARG A 169 19.38 9.13 5.28
C ARG A 169 20.22 8.50 4.17
N GLU A 170 21.47 8.20 4.48
CA GLU A 170 22.32 7.35 3.65
C GLU A 170 22.14 5.90 4.10
N TRP A 171 21.71 5.06 3.19
CA TRP A 171 21.53 3.63 3.42
C TRP A 171 22.78 2.89 2.92
N LYS A 172 23.69 2.61 3.85
CA LYS A 172 24.95 1.91 3.60
C LYS A 172 24.76 0.40 3.64
#